data_c0a6edd51d50b738fc0c136733b79ea3
#
_entry.id   c0a6edd51d50b738fc0c136733b79ea3
#
_cell.length_a   1.000
_cell.length_b   1.000
_cell.length_c   1.000
_cell.angle_alpha   90.00
_cell.angle_beta   90.00
_cell.angle_gamma   90.00
#
_symmetry.space_group_name_H-M   'P 1'
#
loop_
_entity.id
_entity.type
_entity.pdbx_description
1 polymer ?
#
loop_
_entity_poly.entity_id
_entity_poly.type
_entity_poly.pdbx_seq_one_letter_code
_entity_poly.pdbx_strand_id
1 'polypeptide(L)'
;SALAVQYFISMGYSFTNYSIFDILDKPSRKSTFVISETELITNKIFFVRLWQDIGWNFLNRRLPLLYEHYKIMQEDRNNKFFEKKLLNYKPNRNLPPQIVYAHFNMPHHPIYYDSVGNYLPTETFFKHDNYYNKQKFLSQLKYTNSKIKNLVTALTTNDPNAIVIVMSDHGYRGYNNTTVKEPLHFNNICAVRLPNKNYFPINDSIGSVNFFRYLFNDEFNQKISYLNDSTIFLKDIQP
;
A
#
# COMPACT_ATOMS: atom_id res chain seq x y z
N SER A 1 6.61 -5.82 9.14
CA SER A 1 5.13 -5.91 9.04
C SER A 1 4.60 -7.31 9.29
N ALA A 2 5.21 -8.38 8.77
CA ALA A 2 4.78 -9.75 9.03
C ALA A 2 4.75 -10.09 10.53
N LEU A 3 5.76 -9.66 11.29
CA LEU A 3 5.81 -9.87 12.75
C LEU A 3 4.67 -9.18 13.48
N ALA A 4 4.29 -7.95 13.10
CA ALA A 4 3.17 -7.26 13.72
C ALA A 4 1.85 -8.02 13.48
N VAL A 5 1.63 -8.53 12.27
CA VAL A 5 0.46 -9.35 11.93
C VAL A 5 0.45 -10.66 12.73
N GLN A 6 1.59 -11.35 12.85
CA GLN A 6 1.71 -12.56 13.66
C GLN A 6 1.34 -12.27 15.13
N TYR A 7 1.79 -11.13 15.63
CA TYR A 7 1.50 -10.73 17.00
C TYR A 7 0.00 -10.50 17.22
N PHE A 8 -0.68 -9.81 16.32
CA PHE A 8 -2.14 -9.67 16.38
C PHE A 8 -2.87 -11.02 16.31
N ILE A 9 -2.42 -11.93 15.43
CA ILE A 9 -3.01 -13.27 15.34
C ILE A 9 -2.84 -14.03 16.66
N SER A 10 -1.68 -13.93 17.31
CA SER A 10 -1.45 -14.56 18.62
C SER A 10 -2.34 -14.00 19.74
N MET A 11 -2.82 -12.77 19.59
CA MET A 11 -3.80 -12.14 20.49
C MET A 11 -5.26 -12.47 20.11
N GLY A 12 -5.50 -13.39 19.16
CA GLY A 12 -6.83 -13.83 18.77
C GLY A 12 -7.48 -13.00 17.65
N TYR A 13 -6.75 -12.12 17.00
CA TYR A 13 -7.28 -11.38 15.85
C TYR A 13 -7.32 -12.24 14.59
N SER A 14 -8.38 -12.11 13.81
CA SER A 14 -8.41 -12.58 12.43
C SER A 14 -7.68 -11.60 11.52
N PHE A 15 -7.09 -12.09 10.42
CA PHE A 15 -6.33 -11.27 9.48
C PHE A 15 -6.94 -11.30 8.09
N THR A 16 -7.16 -10.12 7.50
CA THR A 16 -7.56 -9.95 6.11
C THR A 16 -6.52 -9.16 5.34
N ASN A 17 -6.08 -9.72 4.21
CA ASN A 17 -5.05 -9.15 3.35
C ASN A 17 -5.66 -8.58 2.06
N TYR A 18 -5.75 -7.26 1.93
CA TYR A 18 -6.10 -6.53 0.71
C TYR A 18 -4.83 -5.93 0.11
N SER A 19 -3.97 -6.76 -0.44
CA SER A 19 -2.73 -6.34 -1.10
C SER A 19 -2.43 -7.20 -2.31
N ILE A 20 -1.39 -6.84 -3.03
CA ILE A 20 -0.84 -7.64 -4.12
C ILE A 20 0.22 -8.64 -3.65
N PHE A 21 0.53 -8.66 -2.35
CA PHE A 21 1.54 -9.52 -1.73
C PHE A 21 0.88 -10.59 -0.87
N ASP A 22 1.43 -11.79 -0.89
CA ASP A 22 1.06 -12.82 0.08
C ASP A 22 1.73 -12.50 1.43
N ILE A 23 0.96 -12.56 2.50
CA ILE A 23 1.43 -12.26 3.86
C ILE A 23 1.02 -13.41 4.77
N LEU A 24 2.00 -14.09 5.39
CA LEU A 24 1.77 -15.17 6.36
C LEU A 24 0.73 -16.19 5.88
N ASP A 25 0.98 -16.86 4.79
CA ASP A 25 0.07 -17.88 4.21
C ASP A 25 -1.34 -17.37 3.86
N LYS A 26 -1.58 -16.06 4.03
CA LYS A 26 -2.80 -15.41 3.54
C LYS A 26 -2.54 -14.87 2.15
N PRO A 27 -3.20 -15.46 1.13
CA PRO A 27 -3.02 -15.03 -0.25
C PRO A 27 -3.44 -13.59 -0.46
N SER A 28 -2.77 -12.95 -1.40
CA SER A 28 -3.16 -11.64 -1.90
C SER A 28 -4.59 -11.67 -2.46
N ARG A 29 -5.39 -10.66 -2.14
CA ARG A 29 -6.75 -10.50 -2.69
C ARG A 29 -6.74 -9.47 -3.79
N LYS A 30 -6.18 -9.85 -4.94
CA LYS A 30 -6.16 -9.00 -6.14
C LYS A 30 -7.55 -8.97 -6.78
N SER A 31 -7.85 -7.85 -7.46
CA SER A 31 -8.93 -7.84 -8.44
C SER A 31 -8.45 -8.61 -9.68
N THR A 32 -9.01 -9.76 -9.94
CA THR A 32 -8.72 -10.55 -11.13
C THR A 32 -9.86 -10.44 -12.13
N PHE A 33 -9.56 -10.71 -13.41
CA PHE A 33 -10.58 -10.78 -14.46
C PHE A 33 -11.54 -11.97 -14.21
N VAL A 34 -11.05 -13.00 -13.52
CA VAL A 34 -11.82 -14.19 -13.14
C VAL A 34 -12.22 -14.05 -11.66
N ILE A 35 -13.41 -14.53 -11.31
CA ILE A 35 -13.97 -14.48 -9.95
C ILE A 35 -12.96 -15.04 -8.95
N SER A 36 -12.70 -14.32 -7.86
CA SER A 36 -11.59 -14.55 -6.93
C SER A 36 -11.47 -15.97 -6.34
N GLU A 37 -12.59 -16.67 -6.23
CA GLU A 37 -12.62 -18.05 -5.71
C GLU A 37 -12.09 -19.10 -6.70
N THR A 38 -11.90 -18.72 -7.96
CA THR A 38 -11.38 -19.62 -9.01
C THR A 38 -9.88 -19.43 -9.27
N GLU A 39 -9.19 -18.54 -8.58
CA GLU A 39 -7.75 -18.29 -8.78
C GLU A 39 -6.88 -19.53 -8.63
N LEU A 40 -7.19 -20.38 -7.66
CA LEU A 40 -6.48 -21.66 -7.46
C LEU A 40 -6.58 -22.58 -8.68
N ILE A 41 -7.68 -22.53 -9.41
CA ILE A 41 -7.92 -23.34 -10.61
C ILE A 41 -7.31 -22.65 -11.82
N THR A 42 -7.56 -21.34 -12.00
CA THR A 42 -7.12 -20.61 -13.19
C THR A 42 -5.60 -20.41 -13.24
N ASN A 43 -4.94 -20.18 -12.10
CA ASN A 43 -3.49 -20.11 -12.03
C ASN A 43 -2.80 -21.44 -12.32
N LYS A 44 -3.51 -22.57 -12.27
CA LYS A 44 -3.02 -23.90 -12.63
C LYS A 44 -3.27 -24.26 -14.09
N ILE A 45 -4.07 -23.49 -14.81
CA ILE A 45 -4.33 -23.73 -16.23
C ILE A 45 -3.08 -23.37 -17.04
N PHE A 46 -2.63 -24.28 -17.88
CA PHE A 46 -1.43 -24.14 -18.72
C PHE A 46 -1.39 -22.80 -19.48
N PHE A 47 -2.49 -22.38 -20.09
CA PHE A 47 -2.53 -21.11 -20.84
C PHE A 47 -2.38 -19.87 -19.97
N VAL A 48 -2.87 -19.87 -18.74
CA VAL A 48 -2.70 -18.76 -17.81
C VAL A 48 -1.25 -18.69 -17.33
N ARG A 49 -0.63 -19.84 -17.04
CA ARG A 49 0.80 -19.91 -16.72
C ARG A 49 1.67 -19.48 -17.90
N LEU A 50 1.38 -19.98 -19.09
CA LEU A 50 2.10 -19.60 -20.29
C LEU A 50 2.01 -18.08 -20.53
N TRP A 51 0.83 -17.50 -20.29
CA TRP A 51 0.64 -16.04 -20.38
C TRP A 51 1.42 -15.30 -19.28
N GLN A 52 1.40 -15.77 -18.06
CA GLN A 52 2.12 -15.18 -16.93
C GLN A 52 3.66 -15.29 -17.12
N ASP A 53 4.15 -16.36 -17.68
CA ASP A 53 5.58 -16.63 -17.79
C ASP A 53 6.20 -16.11 -19.12
N ILE A 54 5.46 -16.15 -20.21
CA ILE A 54 5.97 -15.85 -21.57
C ILE A 54 5.19 -14.72 -22.25
N GLY A 55 3.87 -14.68 -22.10
CA GLY A 55 3.00 -13.75 -22.81
C GLY A 55 3.32 -12.28 -22.55
N TRP A 56 3.70 -11.94 -21.31
CA TRP A 56 4.09 -10.58 -20.94
C TRP A 56 5.38 -10.13 -21.64
N ASN A 57 6.35 -11.05 -21.82
CA ASN A 57 7.60 -10.78 -22.54
C ASN A 57 7.34 -10.49 -24.02
N PHE A 58 6.41 -11.24 -24.63
CA PHE A 58 6.03 -11.02 -26.01
C PHE A 58 5.33 -9.68 -26.19
N LEU A 59 4.36 -9.36 -25.35
CA LEU A 59 3.65 -8.06 -25.37
C LEU A 59 4.58 -6.89 -25.11
N ASN A 60 5.44 -6.98 -24.11
CA ASN A 60 6.37 -5.91 -23.76
C ASN A 60 7.34 -5.61 -24.91
N ARG A 61 7.80 -6.63 -25.64
CA ARG A 61 8.71 -6.46 -26.78
C ARG A 61 8.04 -5.94 -28.06
N ARG A 62 6.80 -6.36 -28.31
CA ARG A 62 6.09 -6.05 -29.56
C ARG A 62 5.15 -4.89 -29.47
N LEU A 63 4.50 -4.71 -28.32
CA LEU A 63 3.49 -3.70 -28.06
C LEU A 63 3.68 -3.08 -26.66
N PRO A 64 4.82 -2.42 -26.39
CA PRO A 64 5.16 -1.93 -25.06
C PRO A 64 4.11 -0.95 -24.50
N LEU A 65 3.55 -0.08 -25.33
CA LEU A 65 2.50 0.86 -24.89
C LEU A 65 1.24 0.14 -24.41
N LEU A 66 0.83 -0.92 -25.11
CA LEU A 66 -0.34 -1.70 -24.74
C LEU A 66 -0.08 -2.49 -23.44
N TYR A 67 1.12 -3.05 -23.31
CA TYR A 67 1.52 -3.78 -22.11
C TYR A 67 1.51 -2.90 -20.86
N GLU A 68 2.13 -1.75 -20.91
CA GLU A 68 2.16 -0.82 -19.80
C GLU A 68 0.76 -0.26 -19.48
N HIS A 69 -0.02 0.09 -20.49
CA HIS A 69 -1.41 0.48 -20.29
C HIS A 69 -2.19 -0.61 -19.55
N TYR A 70 -2.07 -1.85 -19.98
CA TYR A 70 -2.70 -2.99 -19.29
C TYR A 70 -2.26 -3.11 -17.83
N LYS A 71 -0.95 -3.00 -17.58
CA LYS A 71 -0.37 -3.06 -16.22
C LYS A 71 -0.94 -1.97 -15.31
N ILE A 72 -0.96 -0.73 -15.79
CA ILE A 72 -1.52 0.41 -15.03
C ILE A 72 -3.01 0.19 -14.74
N MET A 73 -3.77 -0.25 -15.72
CA MET A 73 -5.19 -0.52 -15.54
C MET A 73 -5.44 -1.66 -14.53
N GLN A 74 -4.55 -2.63 -14.45
CA GLN A 74 -4.64 -3.70 -13.47
C GLN A 74 -4.31 -3.20 -12.05
N GLU A 75 -3.28 -2.38 -11.90
CA GLU A 75 -2.94 -1.74 -10.62
C GLU A 75 -4.09 -0.85 -10.11
N ASP A 76 -4.65 -0.03 -10.99
CA ASP A 76 -5.78 0.83 -10.65
C ASP A 76 -7.04 0.02 -10.29
N ARG A 77 -7.29 -1.07 -10.98
CA ARG A 77 -8.39 -2.00 -10.64
C ARG A 77 -8.22 -2.58 -9.25
N ASN A 78 -6.99 -2.96 -8.86
CA ASN A 78 -6.69 -3.43 -7.52
C ASN A 78 -6.95 -2.34 -6.48
N ASN A 79 -6.46 -1.12 -6.71
CA ASN A 79 -6.70 0.02 -5.82
C ASN A 79 -8.19 0.28 -5.63
N LYS A 80 -8.98 0.31 -6.71
CA LYS A 80 -10.44 0.48 -6.66
C LYS A 80 -11.14 -0.68 -5.95
N PHE A 81 -10.67 -1.90 -6.14
CA PHE A 81 -11.21 -3.06 -5.45
C PHE A 81 -10.99 -2.97 -3.93
N PHE A 82 -9.77 -2.66 -3.49
CA PHE A 82 -9.46 -2.50 -2.06
C PHE A 82 -10.24 -1.33 -1.45
N GLU A 83 -10.30 -0.19 -2.14
CA GLU A 83 -11.09 0.96 -1.73
C GLU A 83 -12.56 0.57 -1.53
N LYS A 84 -13.18 -0.09 -2.51
CA LYS A 84 -14.57 -0.56 -2.41
C LYS A 84 -14.77 -1.50 -1.22
N LYS A 85 -13.83 -2.41 -0.94
CA LYS A 85 -13.93 -3.33 0.20
C LYS A 85 -13.88 -2.58 1.53
N LEU A 86 -13.01 -1.58 1.64
CA LEU A 86 -12.85 -0.79 2.86
C LEU A 86 -14.01 0.18 3.07
N LEU A 87 -14.50 0.86 2.03
CA LEU A 87 -15.66 1.76 2.13
C LEU A 87 -16.93 1.03 2.60
N ASN A 88 -17.07 -0.25 2.22
CA ASN A 88 -18.21 -1.09 2.61
C ASN A 88 -17.91 -1.96 3.83
N TYR A 89 -16.77 -1.77 4.50
CA TYR A 89 -16.43 -2.52 5.68
C TYR A 89 -17.43 -2.23 6.81
N LYS A 90 -17.93 -3.28 7.43
CA LYS A 90 -18.74 -3.22 8.66
C LYS A 90 -18.22 -4.24 9.65
N PRO A 91 -17.99 -3.86 10.91
CA PRO A 91 -17.54 -4.78 11.94
C PRO A 91 -18.63 -5.80 12.24
N ASN A 92 -18.24 -7.05 12.42
CA ASN A 92 -19.14 -8.09 12.95
C ASN A 92 -18.72 -8.41 14.38
N ARG A 93 -19.49 -7.92 15.35
CA ARG A 93 -19.21 -8.09 16.78
C ARG A 93 -19.35 -9.53 17.30
N ASN A 94 -19.91 -10.42 16.49
CA ASN A 94 -20.03 -11.85 16.81
C ASN A 94 -18.80 -12.66 16.37
N LEU A 95 -17.86 -12.04 15.68
CA LEU A 95 -16.60 -12.64 15.25
C LEU A 95 -15.41 -12.10 16.07
N PRO A 96 -14.28 -12.81 16.09
CA PRO A 96 -13.05 -12.29 16.66
C PRO A 96 -12.70 -10.92 16.09
N PRO A 97 -11.99 -10.07 16.85
CA PRO A 97 -11.51 -8.80 16.32
C PRO A 97 -10.66 -9.03 15.08
N GLN A 98 -10.66 -8.06 14.18
CA GLN A 98 -10.02 -8.21 12.88
C GLN A 98 -8.94 -7.16 12.66
N ILE A 99 -7.80 -7.59 12.14
CA ILE A 99 -6.84 -6.72 11.49
C ILE A 99 -7.02 -6.80 9.98
N VAL A 100 -7.17 -5.63 9.35
CA VAL A 100 -7.25 -5.50 7.91
C VAL A 100 -6.03 -4.75 7.41
N TYR A 101 -5.25 -5.37 6.55
CA TYR A 101 -4.14 -4.73 5.85
C TYR A 101 -4.57 -4.42 4.42
N ALA A 102 -4.41 -3.17 4.00
CA ALA A 102 -4.65 -2.75 2.64
C ALA A 102 -3.44 -2.00 2.09
N HIS A 103 -2.96 -2.44 0.92
CA HIS A 103 -1.81 -1.82 0.26
C HIS A 103 -2.26 -1.20 -1.07
N PHE A 104 -2.24 0.13 -1.12
CA PHE A 104 -2.54 0.90 -2.31
C PHE A 104 -1.26 1.29 -3.04
N ASN A 105 -1.21 1.03 -4.34
CA ASN A 105 -0.05 1.40 -5.16
C ASN A 105 -0.14 2.85 -5.67
N MET A 106 -0.67 3.75 -4.84
CA MET A 106 -0.74 5.18 -5.11
C MET A 106 -0.13 5.95 -3.94
N PRO A 107 0.61 7.02 -4.20
CA PRO A 107 0.86 7.73 -5.47
C PRO A 107 2.10 7.24 -6.25
N HIS A 108 2.44 5.94 -6.19
CA HIS A 108 3.57 5.38 -6.92
C HIS A 108 3.49 5.67 -8.42
N HIS A 109 4.64 5.79 -9.08
CA HIS A 109 4.70 5.91 -10.54
C HIS A 109 4.35 4.58 -11.24
N PRO A 110 3.90 4.59 -12.48
CA PRO A 110 3.66 5.77 -13.33
C PRO A 110 2.49 6.60 -12.83
N ILE A 111 2.61 7.92 -13.00
CA ILE A 111 1.54 8.85 -12.63
C ILE A 111 0.45 8.79 -13.70
N TYR A 112 -0.74 8.38 -13.35
CA TYR A 112 -1.85 8.20 -14.28
C TYR A 112 -3.12 8.97 -13.91
N TYR A 113 -3.15 9.63 -12.74
CA TYR A 113 -4.23 10.52 -12.33
C TYR A 113 -3.77 11.97 -12.20
N ASP A 114 -4.69 12.89 -12.51
CA ASP A 114 -4.59 14.28 -12.12
C ASP A 114 -5.05 14.50 -10.66
N SER A 115 -5.07 15.75 -10.21
CA SER A 115 -5.41 16.12 -8.83
C SER A 115 -6.89 15.94 -8.46
N VAL A 116 -7.76 15.71 -9.44
CA VAL A 116 -9.20 15.50 -9.25
C VAL A 116 -9.64 14.08 -9.65
N GLY A 117 -8.70 13.25 -10.13
CA GLY A 117 -8.93 11.83 -10.41
C GLY A 117 -9.30 11.53 -11.86
N ASN A 118 -9.07 12.43 -12.80
CA ASN A 118 -9.15 12.12 -14.21
C ASN A 118 -7.90 11.37 -14.65
N TYR A 119 -8.05 10.39 -15.56
CA TYR A 119 -6.91 9.76 -16.19
C TYR A 119 -6.13 10.72 -17.05
N LEU A 120 -4.82 10.70 -16.90
CA LEU A 120 -3.91 11.37 -17.81
C LEU A 120 -3.88 10.64 -19.17
N PRO A 121 -3.51 11.31 -20.27
CA PRO A 121 -3.33 10.66 -21.57
C PRO A 121 -2.29 9.53 -21.49
N THR A 122 -2.59 8.38 -22.09
CA THR A 122 -1.74 7.17 -22.01
C THR A 122 -0.31 7.42 -22.49
N GLU A 123 -0.14 8.28 -23.47
CA GLU A 123 1.19 8.65 -24.01
C GLU A 123 2.09 9.34 -22.96
N THR A 124 1.49 9.88 -21.89
CA THR A 124 2.25 10.54 -20.84
C THR A 124 2.85 9.55 -19.84
N PHE A 125 2.34 8.33 -19.78
CA PHE A 125 2.78 7.31 -18.81
C PHE A 125 4.22 6.85 -19.08
N PHE A 126 4.63 6.83 -20.35
CA PHE A 126 5.91 6.28 -20.83
C PHE A 126 7.01 7.32 -20.97
N LYS A 127 6.67 8.57 -20.79
CA LYS A 127 7.70 9.61 -20.85
C LYS A 127 8.57 9.49 -19.62
N HIS A 128 9.88 9.50 -19.81
CA HIS A 128 10.87 9.58 -18.75
C HIS A 128 10.53 10.68 -17.72
N ASP A 129 9.93 11.76 -18.20
CA ASP A 129 9.37 12.85 -17.41
C ASP A 129 8.27 12.41 -16.42
N ASN A 130 7.54 11.32 -16.66
CA ASN A 130 6.48 10.87 -15.74
C ASN A 130 7.05 10.48 -14.37
N TYR A 131 8.18 9.80 -14.33
CA TYR A 131 8.82 9.36 -13.09
C TYR A 131 9.40 10.53 -12.28
N TYR A 132 10.05 11.47 -12.98
CA TYR A 132 10.80 12.56 -12.33
C TYR A 132 10.00 13.86 -12.21
N ASN A 133 8.78 13.90 -12.70
CA ASN A 133 7.95 15.10 -12.68
C ASN A 133 7.27 15.29 -11.33
N LYS A 134 7.88 16.14 -10.50
CA LYS A 134 7.35 16.47 -9.17
C LYS A 134 5.92 17.02 -9.22
N GLN A 135 5.56 17.82 -10.22
CA GLN A 135 4.21 18.40 -10.32
C GLN A 135 3.15 17.33 -10.60
N LYS A 136 3.45 16.39 -11.48
CA LYS A 136 2.56 15.23 -11.73
C LYS A 136 2.40 14.39 -10.47
N PHE A 137 3.53 14.11 -9.78
CA PHE A 137 3.48 13.39 -8.49
C PHE A 137 2.61 14.12 -7.46
N LEU A 138 2.80 15.43 -7.27
CA LEU A 138 2.00 16.22 -6.33
C LEU A 138 0.52 16.26 -6.73
N SER A 139 0.23 16.25 -8.02
CA SER A 139 -1.14 16.18 -8.55
C SER A 139 -1.81 14.86 -8.15
N GLN A 140 -1.16 13.71 -8.43
CA GLN A 140 -1.69 12.40 -8.02
C GLN A 140 -1.72 12.23 -6.50
N LEU A 141 -0.73 12.76 -5.78
CA LEU A 141 -0.71 12.74 -4.31
C LEU A 141 -1.92 13.48 -3.72
N LYS A 142 -2.29 14.63 -4.29
CA LYS A 142 -3.49 15.37 -3.87
C LYS A 142 -4.75 14.52 -4.02
N TYR A 143 -4.90 13.85 -5.15
CA TYR A 143 -6.02 12.92 -5.36
C TYR A 143 -5.98 11.74 -4.38
N THR A 144 -4.80 11.12 -4.20
CA THR A 144 -4.60 10.03 -3.22
C THR A 144 -5.00 10.45 -1.82
N ASN A 145 -4.60 11.65 -1.39
CA ASN A 145 -4.97 12.19 -0.07
C ASN A 145 -6.49 12.36 0.09
N SER A 146 -7.19 12.80 -0.97
CA SER A 146 -8.66 12.89 -0.93
C SER A 146 -9.32 11.53 -0.75
N LYS A 147 -8.79 10.50 -1.41
CA LYS A 147 -9.26 9.12 -1.26
C LYS A 147 -9.01 8.56 0.13
N ILE A 148 -7.80 8.75 0.67
CA ILE A 148 -7.46 8.31 2.03
C ILE A 148 -8.37 9.00 3.06
N LYS A 149 -8.60 10.30 2.92
CA LYS A 149 -9.51 11.04 3.80
C LYS A 149 -10.92 10.44 3.79
N ASN A 150 -11.45 10.13 2.61
CA ASN A 150 -12.76 9.50 2.47
C ASN A 150 -12.80 8.09 3.10
N LEU A 151 -11.75 7.30 2.89
CA LEU A 151 -11.63 5.97 3.49
C LEU A 151 -11.59 6.04 5.02
N VAL A 152 -10.75 6.89 5.59
CA VAL A 152 -10.65 7.06 7.05
C VAL A 152 -11.99 7.52 7.62
N THR A 153 -12.66 8.47 6.98
CA THR A 153 -13.99 8.93 7.39
C THR A 153 -15.01 7.80 7.38
N ALA A 154 -15.07 7.02 6.30
CA ALA A 154 -16.00 5.91 6.19
C ALA A 154 -15.72 4.82 7.24
N LEU A 155 -14.45 4.43 7.41
CA LEU A 155 -14.04 3.41 8.38
C LEU A 155 -14.39 3.84 9.81
N THR A 156 -14.10 5.07 10.19
CA THR A 156 -14.35 5.58 11.54
C THR A 156 -15.84 5.86 11.82
N THR A 157 -16.62 6.08 10.77
CA THR A 157 -18.08 6.17 10.87
C THR A 157 -18.70 4.78 11.04
N ASN A 158 -18.25 3.79 10.26
CA ASN A 158 -18.75 2.43 10.31
C ASN A 158 -18.32 1.68 11.57
N ASP A 159 -17.12 1.95 12.07
CA ASP A 159 -16.59 1.42 13.32
C ASP A 159 -15.86 2.52 14.13
N PRO A 160 -16.58 3.21 15.02
CA PRO A 160 -15.98 4.23 15.90
C PRO A 160 -14.87 3.70 16.81
N ASN A 161 -14.82 2.39 17.04
CA ASN A 161 -13.80 1.75 17.87
C ASN A 161 -12.60 1.24 17.07
N ALA A 162 -12.57 1.43 15.75
CA ALA A 162 -11.44 1.03 14.95
C ALA A 162 -10.19 1.88 15.24
N ILE A 163 -9.05 1.21 15.41
CA ILE A 163 -7.74 1.84 15.26
C ILE A 163 -7.47 1.92 13.75
N VAL A 164 -7.20 3.12 13.24
CA VAL A 164 -6.88 3.32 11.82
C VAL A 164 -5.45 3.85 11.71
N ILE A 165 -4.62 3.13 10.96
CA ILE A 165 -3.22 3.48 10.71
C ILE A 165 -3.06 3.71 9.22
N VAL A 166 -2.51 4.86 8.85
CA VAL A 166 -2.13 5.22 7.48
C VAL A 166 -0.63 5.40 7.45
N MET A 167 0.05 4.57 6.67
CA MET A 167 1.51 4.60 6.54
C MET A 167 1.92 4.52 5.08
N SER A 168 3.02 5.16 4.71
CA SER A 168 3.75 4.85 3.48
C SER A 168 5.06 4.10 3.80
N ASP A 169 5.53 3.31 2.85
CA ASP A 169 6.76 2.52 2.97
C ASP A 169 8.02 3.39 2.81
N HIS A 170 7.93 4.47 2.05
CA HIS A 170 9.01 5.44 1.83
C HIS A 170 8.48 6.79 1.37
N GLY A 171 9.38 7.78 1.34
CA GLY A 171 9.12 9.10 0.79
C GLY A 171 9.29 9.17 -0.74
N TYR A 172 9.28 10.39 -1.28
CA TYR A 172 9.42 10.63 -2.71
C TYR A 172 10.85 10.36 -3.21
N ARG A 173 10.99 9.55 -4.25
CA ARG A 173 12.28 9.13 -4.85
C ARG A 173 12.53 9.66 -6.27
N GLY A 174 11.58 10.36 -6.86
CA GLY A 174 11.66 10.86 -8.24
C GLY A 174 12.54 12.09 -8.41
N TYR A 175 13.81 12.02 -8.02
CA TYR A 175 14.78 13.10 -8.18
C TYR A 175 15.87 12.72 -9.19
N ASN A 176 16.09 13.60 -10.17
CA ASN A 176 17.15 13.44 -11.17
C ASN A 176 18.55 13.72 -10.62
N ASN A 177 18.67 14.30 -9.43
CA ASN A 177 19.94 14.78 -8.92
C ASN A 177 20.21 14.21 -7.53
N THR A 178 21.28 13.44 -7.42
CA THR A 178 21.63 12.61 -6.28
C THR A 178 22.15 13.38 -5.05
N THR A 179 22.45 14.67 -5.16
CA THR A 179 23.30 15.34 -4.17
C THR A 179 22.57 16.00 -3.01
N VAL A 180 21.26 16.24 -3.07
CA VAL A 180 20.62 17.13 -2.07
C VAL A 180 19.43 16.53 -1.35
N LYS A 181 18.93 15.34 -1.72
CA LYS A 181 17.55 14.97 -1.36
C LYS A 181 17.37 13.57 -0.79
N GLU A 182 18.46 12.91 -0.41
CA GLU A 182 18.41 11.59 0.25
C GLU A 182 17.47 11.54 1.48
N PRO A 183 17.45 12.56 2.37
CA PRO A 183 16.56 12.55 3.52
C PRO A 183 15.08 12.46 3.14
N LEU A 184 14.68 12.96 1.96
CA LEU A 184 13.30 12.90 1.50
C LEU A 184 12.83 11.49 1.12
N HIS A 185 13.76 10.57 0.85
CA HIS A 185 13.44 9.16 0.63
C HIS A 185 12.85 8.50 1.89
N PHE A 186 13.25 8.98 3.06
CA PHE A 186 12.81 8.49 4.37
C PHE A 186 11.64 9.29 4.95
N ASN A 187 11.28 10.41 4.31
CA ASN A 187 10.17 11.25 4.75
C ASN A 187 8.84 10.63 4.30
N ASN A 188 8.37 9.66 5.06
CA ASN A 188 7.13 8.96 4.83
C ASN A 188 6.00 9.52 5.71
N ILE A 189 4.75 9.19 5.36
CA ILE A 189 3.60 9.47 6.21
C ILE A 189 3.43 8.33 7.21
N CYS A 190 3.16 8.69 8.47
CA CYS A 190 2.64 7.79 9.49
C CYS A 190 1.60 8.56 10.31
N ALA A 191 0.34 8.16 10.17
CA ALA A 191 -0.76 8.76 10.91
C ALA A 191 -1.59 7.67 11.59
N VAL A 192 -1.96 7.89 12.84
CA VAL A 192 -2.77 6.95 13.61
C VAL A 192 -4.00 7.66 14.18
N ARG A 193 -5.14 6.98 14.13
CA ARG A 193 -6.35 7.37 14.83
C ARG A 193 -6.66 6.31 15.88
N LEU A 194 -6.68 6.73 17.14
CA LEU A 194 -7.08 5.91 18.28
C LEU A 194 -8.51 6.25 18.73
N PRO A 195 -9.35 5.25 19.06
CA PRO A 195 -10.74 5.49 19.48
C PRO A 195 -10.83 6.31 20.78
N ASN A 196 -9.94 6.03 21.73
CA ASN A 196 -9.86 6.69 23.03
C ASN A 196 -9.26 8.10 22.97
N LYS A 197 -8.65 8.49 21.82
CA LYS A 197 -7.94 9.75 21.62
C LYS A 197 -6.76 9.97 22.58
N ASN A 198 -6.32 8.95 23.28
CA ASN A 198 -5.15 8.98 24.13
C ASN A 198 -3.93 8.54 23.33
N TYR A 199 -3.25 9.50 22.69
CA TYR A 199 -2.14 9.21 21.82
C TYR A 199 -0.85 9.04 22.61
N PHE A 200 -0.18 7.91 22.40
CA PHE A 200 1.18 7.71 22.91
C PHE A 200 2.16 8.71 22.25
N PRO A 201 3.26 9.05 22.93
CA PRO A 201 4.20 10.04 22.40
C PRO A 201 4.90 9.52 21.15
N ILE A 202 4.33 9.83 19.99
CA ILE A 202 4.98 9.65 18.68
C ILE A 202 5.73 10.93 18.39
N ASN A 203 7.03 10.83 18.19
CA ASN A 203 7.83 11.95 17.65
C ASN A 203 8.03 11.78 16.14
N ASP A 204 8.35 12.87 15.47
CA ASP A 204 8.53 12.89 14.01
C ASP A 204 9.71 12.04 13.51
N SER A 205 10.54 11.53 14.41
CA SER A 205 11.70 10.70 14.11
C SER A 205 11.51 9.21 14.42
N ILE A 206 10.30 8.79 14.82
CA ILE A 206 10.04 7.37 15.10
C ILE A 206 10.17 6.54 13.83
N GLY A 207 11.04 5.54 13.85
CA GLY A 207 11.15 4.59 12.75
C GLY A 207 10.02 3.56 12.74
N SER A 208 9.75 3.01 11.57
CA SER A 208 8.77 1.94 11.40
C SER A 208 9.03 0.71 12.27
N VAL A 209 10.27 0.54 12.72
CA VAL A 209 10.72 -0.55 13.60
C VAL A 209 10.06 -0.45 14.99
N ASN A 210 9.93 0.76 15.53
CA ASN A 210 9.40 0.99 16.87
C ASN A 210 7.92 1.37 16.89
N PHE A 211 7.33 1.82 15.77
CA PHE A 211 5.93 2.23 15.72
C PHE A 211 4.98 1.18 16.28
N PHE A 212 5.06 -0.08 15.82
CA PHE A 212 4.20 -1.15 16.32
C PHE A 212 4.54 -1.57 17.75
N ARG A 213 5.77 -1.35 18.23
CA ARG A 213 6.14 -1.59 19.64
C ARG A 213 5.45 -0.59 20.55
N TYR A 214 5.43 0.70 20.17
CA TYR A 214 4.66 1.71 20.88
C TYR A 214 3.17 1.36 20.90
N LEU A 215 2.59 1.04 19.76
CA LEU A 215 1.18 0.68 19.63
C LEU A 215 0.83 -0.52 20.53
N PHE A 216 1.63 -1.58 20.53
CA PHE A 216 1.37 -2.77 21.34
C PHE A 216 1.54 -2.49 22.84
N ASN A 217 2.53 -1.72 23.22
CA ASN A 217 2.76 -1.41 24.63
C ASN A 217 1.65 -0.53 25.19
N ASP A 218 1.20 0.45 24.43
CA ASP A 218 0.29 1.48 24.90
C ASP A 218 -1.18 1.02 24.80
N GLU A 219 -1.60 0.50 23.65
CA GLU A 219 -3.00 0.14 23.38
C GLU A 219 -3.33 -1.31 23.77
N PHE A 220 -2.34 -2.20 23.85
CA PHE A 220 -2.54 -3.63 24.10
C PHE A 220 -1.82 -4.11 25.37
N ASN A 221 -1.31 -3.18 26.19
CA ASN A 221 -0.72 -3.48 27.50
C ASN A 221 0.44 -4.49 27.43
N GLN A 222 1.22 -4.44 26.33
CA GLN A 222 2.37 -5.32 26.15
C GLN A 222 3.64 -4.69 26.76
N LYS A 223 4.70 -5.48 26.86
CA LYS A 223 6.01 -5.02 27.38
C LYS A 223 7.11 -5.38 26.39
N ILE A 224 6.97 -4.87 25.18
CA ILE A 224 7.93 -5.12 24.08
C ILE A 224 9.06 -4.11 24.17
N SER A 225 10.31 -4.59 24.23
CA SER A 225 11.49 -3.72 24.28
C SER A 225 11.61 -2.91 22.98
N TYR A 226 11.97 -1.63 23.09
CA TYR A 226 12.29 -0.79 21.94
C TYR A 226 13.64 -1.16 21.38
N LEU A 227 13.79 -0.99 20.07
CA LEU A 227 15.05 -1.17 19.37
C LEU A 227 15.70 0.20 19.11
N ASN A 228 17.01 0.19 18.88
CA ASN A 228 17.68 1.39 18.41
C ASN A 228 17.13 1.78 17.05
N ASP A 229 16.65 3.02 16.95
CA ASP A 229 16.14 3.58 15.71
C ASP A 229 17.30 4.15 14.91
N SER A 230 17.55 3.59 13.73
CA SER A 230 18.59 4.05 12.83
C SER A 230 18.13 4.00 11.40
N THR A 231 18.53 4.99 10.61
CA THR A 231 18.28 5.07 9.19
C THR A 231 19.61 4.90 8.45
N ILE A 232 19.68 3.91 7.57
CA ILE A 232 20.90 3.62 6.79
C ILE A 232 20.54 3.78 5.31
N PHE A 233 21.24 4.66 4.63
CA PHE A 233 21.16 4.80 3.18
C PHE A 233 22.21 3.92 2.53
N LEU A 234 21.78 2.88 1.83
CA LEU A 234 22.65 2.02 1.05
C LEU A 234 22.90 2.67 -0.31
N LYS A 235 24.14 2.96 -0.62
CA LYS A 235 24.59 3.43 -1.94
C LYS A 235 25.23 2.27 -2.67
N ASP A 236 24.78 2.03 -3.90
CA ASP A 236 25.52 1.18 -4.82
C ASP A 236 26.84 1.88 -5.18
N ILE A 237 27.93 1.36 -4.68
CA ILE A 237 29.26 1.76 -5.16
C ILE A 237 29.41 1.03 -6.50
N GLN A 238 29.12 1.73 -7.58
CA GLN A 238 29.49 1.20 -8.89
C GLN A 238 31.01 1.06 -8.93
N PRO A 239 31.52 -0.10 -9.36
CA PRO A 239 32.97 -0.35 -9.43
C PRO A 239 33.66 0.54 -10.45
#